data_2c468fa9c9395d9a3fe5f1544bc441c7
#
_entry.id   2c468fa9c9395d9a3fe5f1544bc441c7
#
_cell.length_a   1.000
_cell.length_b   1.000
_cell.length_c   1.000
_cell.angle_alpha   90.00
_cell.angle_beta   90.00
_cell.angle_gamma   90.00
#
_symmetry.space_group_name_H-M   'P 1'
#
loop_
_entity.id
_entity.type
_entity.pdbx_description
1 polymer ?
#
loop_
_entity_poly.entity_id
_entity_poly.type
_entity_poly.pdbx_seq_one_letter_code
_entity_poly.pdbx_strand_id
1 'polypeptide(L)'
;MKKIQRRWIYAFLSIVLICICGLIFRKPQTVNAETVNAKRIADIKTGDLLFMGKNAEGYTGLPCWRVLEKDSDGSVLLLSEYLWKGDGTEAGELIHFNTDETKGNLWTKSEAKQWCADFENAVLADVAGLKIKETTKSDAFFQSPDIVTIQYSKQENLLNKDKVFFLSAEEVAKYMPEKNQRIAYLHDGKNAGKAESWWLRSPRENSNVCAGRVFSYGDLGKNFVYEISAARPAFWADLSSIKSITGTENKGRQIWFIDGAEDPHSYAEPEYYWSDDQKTCTAVTSCVICGKEITENVVGTSEIIKKATEKTEGVCSLTATFTNKIFQTQVKHIPLAKQPEKPTSKPKKRIVSGAKYTVAGSVYKVLSPKAKTVSVVKAKNVKSYIISSTVKIESKIFKVVQVEANSLKAAKIDNVTVGKNVKTLKKNAFAGSKVIKVVLKTKNLKKSQIKGCMSGSKVKKVYVKVGTKAQNKKVLKSYKKFFRKSVIGRKVKIV
;
A
#
# COMPACT_ATOMS: atom_id res chain seq x y z
N MET A 1 1.72 71.04 -25.25
CA MET A 1 2.04 69.59 -25.11
C MET A 1 1.72 68.99 -23.72
N LYS A 2 1.67 69.74 -22.62
CA LYS A 2 1.39 69.12 -21.26
C LYS A 2 -0.09 68.72 -20.99
N LYS A 3 -1.08 69.21 -21.76
CA LYS A 3 -2.51 68.87 -21.56
C LYS A 3 -2.93 67.56 -22.29
N ILE A 4 -2.23 67.17 -23.33
CA ILE A 4 -2.56 65.98 -24.10
C ILE A 4 -2.02 64.70 -23.38
N GLN A 5 -0.83 64.76 -22.74
CA GLN A 5 -0.28 63.67 -22.00
C GLN A 5 -1.11 63.27 -20.76
N ARG A 6 -1.78 64.20 -20.08
CA ARG A 6 -2.65 63.92 -18.92
C ARG A 6 -3.93 63.19 -19.32
N ARG A 7 -4.49 63.42 -20.51
CA ARG A 7 -5.69 62.75 -21.00
C ARG A 7 -5.43 61.26 -21.33
N TRP A 8 -4.25 60.89 -21.83
CA TRP A 8 -3.88 59.52 -22.12
C TRP A 8 -3.59 58.71 -20.85
N ILE A 9 -3.02 59.32 -19.83
CA ILE A 9 -2.75 58.68 -18.54
C ILE A 9 -4.07 58.28 -17.83
N TYR A 10 -5.09 59.15 -17.86
CA TYR A 10 -6.39 58.84 -17.26
C TYR A 10 -7.18 57.82 -18.10
N ALA A 11 -7.06 57.82 -19.41
CA ALA A 11 -7.67 56.79 -20.26
C ALA A 11 -7.01 55.43 -20.04
N PHE A 12 -5.68 55.37 -19.89
CA PHE A 12 -4.95 54.13 -19.63
C PHE A 12 -5.24 53.59 -18.22
N LEU A 13 -5.31 54.45 -17.22
CA LEU A 13 -5.70 54.10 -15.85
C LEU A 13 -7.16 53.59 -15.77
N SER A 14 -8.08 54.20 -16.51
CA SER A 14 -9.48 53.73 -16.56
C SER A 14 -9.62 52.39 -17.25
N ILE A 15 -8.86 52.08 -18.29
CA ILE A 15 -8.87 50.79 -18.97
C ILE A 15 -8.23 49.71 -18.10
N VAL A 16 -7.12 50.03 -17.40
CA VAL A 16 -6.49 49.08 -16.46
C VAL A 16 -7.38 48.82 -15.25
N LEU A 17 -8.12 49.81 -14.73
CA LEU A 17 -9.06 49.63 -13.63
C LEU A 17 -10.28 48.80 -14.07
N ILE A 18 -10.78 48.93 -15.29
CA ILE A 18 -11.88 48.15 -15.84
C ILE A 18 -11.41 46.68 -16.07
N CYS A 19 -10.17 46.48 -16.54
CA CYS A 19 -9.60 45.12 -16.66
C CYS A 19 -9.35 44.45 -15.29
N ILE A 20 -8.93 45.21 -14.28
CA ILE A 20 -8.74 44.68 -12.92
C ILE A 20 -10.09 44.41 -12.23
N CYS A 21 -11.10 45.28 -12.39
CA CYS A 21 -12.45 44.99 -11.89
C CYS A 21 -13.14 43.85 -12.64
N GLY A 22 -12.86 43.64 -13.93
CA GLY A 22 -13.38 42.50 -14.69
C GLY A 22 -12.76 41.16 -14.30
N LEU A 23 -11.57 41.15 -13.68
CA LEU A 23 -10.91 39.94 -13.15
C LEU A 23 -11.30 39.63 -11.69
N ILE A 24 -11.85 40.58 -10.95
CA ILE A 24 -12.17 40.40 -9.51
C ILE A 24 -13.62 39.92 -9.29
N PHE A 25 -14.52 39.98 -10.29
CA PHE A 25 -15.91 39.53 -10.18
C PHE A 25 -16.26 38.35 -11.11
N ARG A 26 -15.34 37.40 -11.36
CA ARG A 26 -15.82 36.06 -11.58
C ARG A 26 -16.25 35.52 -10.21
N LYS A 27 -17.55 35.59 -9.91
CA LYS A 27 -18.14 34.75 -8.87
C LYS A 27 -17.55 33.34 -9.06
N PRO A 28 -16.96 32.72 -8.02
CA PRO A 28 -16.63 31.30 -8.15
C PRO A 28 -17.92 30.64 -8.62
N GLN A 29 -17.91 30.02 -9.79
CA GLN A 29 -19.00 29.13 -10.16
C GLN A 29 -19.07 28.11 -9.02
N THR A 30 -20.09 28.24 -8.19
CA THR A 30 -20.46 27.21 -7.24
C THR A 30 -20.86 26.01 -8.10
N VAL A 31 -19.91 25.14 -8.38
CA VAL A 31 -20.20 23.87 -9.04
C VAL A 31 -21.14 23.16 -8.10
N ASN A 32 -22.38 22.90 -8.57
CA ASN A 32 -23.39 22.21 -7.76
C ASN A 32 -22.83 20.86 -7.34
N ALA A 33 -23.01 20.46 -6.09
CA ALA A 33 -22.56 19.18 -5.57
C ALA A 33 -23.04 18.01 -6.43
N GLU A 34 -24.26 18.08 -6.97
CA GLU A 34 -24.81 17.10 -7.92
C GLU A 34 -23.97 16.98 -9.19
N THR A 35 -23.53 18.10 -9.77
CA THR A 35 -22.68 18.09 -10.97
C THR A 35 -21.31 17.46 -10.69
N VAL A 36 -20.75 17.70 -9.49
CA VAL A 36 -19.48 17.11 -9.06
C VAL A 36 -19.63 15.60 -8.87
N ASN A 37 -20.73 15.17 -8.23
CA ASN A 37 -21.01 13.76 -8.02
C ASN A 37 -21.25 13.03 -9.34
N ALA A 38 -22.05 13.57 -10.25
CA ALA A 38 -22.31 13.01 -11.57
C ALA A 38 -20.99 12.81 -12.34
N LYS A 39 -20.09 13.79 -12.31
CA LYS A 39 -18.77 13.65 -12.94
C LYS A 39 -17.95 12.53 -12.31
N ARG A 40 -17.89 12.46 -10.98
CA ARG A 40 -17.16 11.39 -10.27
C ARG A 40 -17.70 10.00 -10.60
N ILE A 41 -19.03 9.85 -10.65
CA ILE A 41 -19.68 8.60 -11.05
C ILE A 41 -19.32 8.22 -12.48
N ALA A 42 -19.28 9.21 -13.40
CA ALA A 42 -18.84 8.98 -14.77
C ALA A 42 -17.38 8.54 -14.86
N ASP A 43 -16.52 9.00 -13.97
CA ASP A 43 -15.08 8.67 -13.90
C ASP A 43 -14.79 7.26 -13.33
N ILE A 44 -15.79 6.58 -12.72
CA ILE A 44 -15.67 5.20 -12.24
C ILE A 44 -15.38 4.26 -13.42
N LYS A 45 -14.40 3.40 -13.27
CA LYS A 45 -13.97 2.46 -14.32
C LYS A 45 -13.60 1.08 -13.75
N THR A 46 -13.52 0.11 -14.62
CA THR A 46 -13.06 -1.25 -14.29
C THR A 46 -11.75 -1.25 -13.54
N GLY A 47 -11.70 -2.00 -12.45
CA GLY A 47 -10.57 -2.11 -11.54
C GLY A 47 -10.59 -1.13 -10.36
N ASP A 48 -11.45 -0.10 -10.38
CA ASP A 48 -11.64 0.80 -9.23
C ASP A 48 -12.25 0.05 -8.03
N LEU A 49 -12.07 0.62 -6.85
CA LEU A 49 -12.70 0.14 -5.61
C LEU A 49 -13.74 1.14 -5.13
N LEU A 50 -14.89 0.63 -4.69
CA LEU A 50 -15.96 1.40 -4.08
C LEU A 50 -16.18 0.92 -2.65
N PHE A 51 -16.25 1.85 -1.70
CA PHE A 51 -16.64 1.59 -0.32
C PHE A 51 -18.07 2.05 -0.12
N MET A 52 -18.95 1.13 0.20
CA MET A 52 -20.36 1.40 0.49
C MET A 52 -21.00 0.20 1.18
N GLY A 53 -22.04 0.46 1.96
CA GLY A 53 -22.81 -0.54 2.68
C GLY A 53 -22.57 -0.51 4.18
N LYS A 54 -23.40 -1.23 4.90
CA LYS A 54 -23.32 -1.38 6.35
C LYS A 54 -22.29 -2.45 6.71
N ASN A 55 -21.48 -2.16 7.71
CA ASN A 55 -20.58 -3.16 8.23
C ASN A 55 -21.35 -4.21 9.05
N ALA A 56 -21.05 -5.47 8.83
CA ALA A 56 -21.56 -6.55 9.66
C ALA A 56 -20.70 -6.73 10.91
N GLU A 57 -21.30 -7.20 12.00
CA GLU A 57 -20.61 -7.44 13.26
C GLU A 57 -19.45 -8.45 13.07
N GLY A 58 -18.32 -8.19 13.70
CA GLY A 58 -17.12 -9.02 13.60
C GLY A 58 -16.28 -8.82 12.34
N TYR A 59 -16.73 -8.00 11.39
CA TYR A 59 -15.90 -7.55 10.27
C TYR A 59 -15.19 -6.23 10.59
N THR A 60 -14.00 -6.05 10.05
CA THR A 60 -13.22 -4.82 10.20
C THR A 60 -13.35 -3.94 8.96
N GLY A 61 -13.86 -2.73 9.12
CA GLY A 61 -14.01 -1.76 8.05
C GLY A 61 -15.26 -1.94 7.18
N LEU A 62 -15.49 -1.00 6.29
CA LEU A 62 -16.66 -0.96 5.41
C LEU A 62 -16.57 -2.01 4.29
N PRO A 63 -17.74 -2.47 3.77
CA PRO A 63 -17.76 -3.30 2.57
C PRO A 63 -17.06 -2.62 1.40
N CYS A 64 -16.16 -3.36 0.76
CA CYS A 64 -15.36 -2.90 -0.37
C CYS A 64 -15.71 -3.70 -1.63
N TRP A 65 -15.92 -3.00 -2.72
CA TRP A 65 -16.40 -3.55 -3.99
C TRP A 65 -15.44 -3.22 -5.11
N ARG A 66 -15.08 -4.22 -5.91
CA ARG A 66 -14.29 -4.05 -7.12
C ARG A 66 -15.21 -3.89 -8.32
N VAL A 67 -14.97 -2.88 -9.14
CA VAL A 67 -15.64 -2.72 -10.43
C VAL A 67 -15.08 -3.73 -11.42
N LEU A 68 -15.91 -4.67 -11.85
CA LEU A 68 -15.56 -5.67 -12.87
C LEU A 68 -15.85 -5.19 -14.28
N GLU A 69 -17.01 -4.52 -14.45
CA GLU A 69 -17.50 -4.03 -15.76
C GLU A 69 -18.30 -2.75 -15.56
N LYS A 70 -18.32 -1.89 -16.57
CA LYS A 70 -19.21 -0.74 -16.67
C LYS A 70 -20.01 -0.87 -17.96
N ASP A 71 -21.32 -0.88 -17.83
CA ASP A 71 -22.24 -1.00 -18.96
C ASP A 71 -22.43 0.35 -19.67
N SER A 72 -23.00 0.30 -20.87
CA SER A 72 -23.31 1.47 -21.70
C SER A 72 -24.31 2.45 -21.06
N ASP A 73 -25.18 1.96 -20.16
CA ASP A 73 -26.11 2.79 -19.39
C ASP A 73 -25.47 3.42 -18.13
N GLY A 74 -24.18 3.19 -17.92
CA GLY A 74 -23.44 3.70 -16.78
C GLY A 74 -23.50 2.83 -15.52
N SER A 75 -24.29 1.74 -15.53
CA SER A 75 -24.29 0.77 -14.43
C SER A 75 -22.95 0.07 -14.31
N VAL A 76 -22.61 -0.36 -13.12
CA VAL A 76 -21.34 -1.06 -12.84
C VAL A 76 -21.61 -2.42 -12.22
N LEU A 77 -20.91 -3.44 -12.69
CA LEU A 77 -20.86 -4.76 -12.04
C LEU A 77 -19.83 -4.71 -10.92
N LEU A 78 -20.28 -4.92 -9.72
CA LEU A 78 -19.49 -4.89 -8.49
C LEU A 78 -19.32 -6.29 -7.93
N LEU A 79 -18.10 -6.62 -7.52
CA LEU A 79 -17.75 -7.85 -6.82
C LEU A 79 -17.15 -7.49 -5.47
N SER A 80 -17.58 -8.15 -4.42
CA SER A 80 -16.94 -7.98 -3.12
C SER A 80 -15.44 -8.21 -3.22
N GLU A 81 -14.64 -7.26 -2.73
CA GLU A 81 -13.18 -7.37 -2.70
C GLU A 81 -12.74 -8.46 -1.72
N TYR A 82 -13.47 -8.58 -0.62
CA TYR A 82 -13.23 -9.54 0.46
C TYR A 82 -14.28 -10.64 0.49
N LEU A 83 -13.94 -11.71 1.18
CA LEU A 83 -14.80 -12.87 1.39
C LEU A 83 -15.62 -12.70 2.66
N TRP A 84 -16.87 -13.15 2.59
CA TRP A 84 -17.86 -13.11 3.67
C TRP A 84 -18.12 -14.49 4.24
N LYS A 85 -18.53 -14.51 5.51
CA LYS A 85 -18.93 -15.68 6.30
C LYS A 85 -20.23 -15.36 7.02
N GLY A 86 -20.83 -16.35 7.66
CA GLY A 86 -22.07 -16.15 8.41
C GLY A 86 -23.25 -15.84 7.50
N ASP A 87 -24.20 -15.11 8.03
CA ASP A 87 -25.44 -14.72 7.34
C ASP A 87 -25.38 -13.31 6.69
N GLY A 88 -24.24 -12.65 6.78
CA GLY A 88 -24.05 -11.26 6.30
C GLY A 88 -24.32 -10.21 7.38
N THR A 89 -24.83 -10.57 8.54
CA THR A 89 -25.04 -9.67 9.68
C THR A 89 -23.90 -9.74 10.69
N GLU A 90 -23.29 -10.92 10.83
CA GLU A 90 -22.11 -11.15 11.68
C GLU A 90 -21.11 -12.11 11.03
N ALA A 91 -19.85 -12.08 11.49
CA ALA A 91 -18.79 -12.96 11.03
C ALA A 91 -18.90 -14.35 11.67
N GLY A 92 -19.75 -15.19 11.11
CA GLY A 92 -19.97 -16.59 11.53
C GLY A 92 -19.02 -17.60 10.88
N GLU A 93 -19.51 -18.81 10.66
CA GLU A 93 -18.83 -19.89 9.95
C GLU A 93 -18.86 -19.66 8.43
N LEU A 94 -18.08 -20.42 7.68
CA LEU A 94 -18.20 -20.51 6.22
C LEU A 94 -19.59 -21.07 5.85
N ILE A 95 -20.07 -20.70 4.67
CA ILE A 95 -21.44 -21.05 4.25
C ILE A 95 -21.48 -22.33 3.39
N HIS A 96 -22.61 -23.02 3.41
CA HIS A 96 -22.93 -24.06 2.46
C HIS A 96 -23.52 -23.47 1.17
N PHE A 97 -23.36 -24.16 0.05
CA PHE A 97 -24.17 -23.87 -1.14
C PHE A 97 -25.61 -24.35 -0.92
N ASN A 98 -25.74 -25.54 -0.37
CA ASN A 98 -26.95 -26.12 0.25
C ASN A 98 -26.52 -26.99 1.42
N THR A 99 -27.27 -26.97 2.52
CA THR A 99 -26.98 -27.79 3.71
C THR A 99 -27.24 -29.28 3.48
N ASP A 100 -28.03 -29.62 2.47
CA ASP A 100 -28.43 -30.97 2.13
C ASP A 100 -28.20 -31.24 0.62
N GLU A 101 -27.57 -32.36 0.29
CA GLU A 101 -27.32 -32.78 -1.09
C GLU A 101 -28.60 -33.03 -1.91
N THR A 102 -29.72 -33.37 -1.24
CA THR A 102 -31.01 -33.58 -1.91
C THR A 102 -31.59 -32.31 -2.53
N LYS A 103 -31.17 -31.12 -2.08
CA LYS A 103 -31.54 -29.82 -2.67
C LYS A 103 -30.84 -29.59 -4.01
N GLY A 104 -29.82 -30.36 -4.32
CA GLY A 104 -29.09 -30.29 -5.57
C GLY A 104 -28.14 -29.07 -5.64
N ASN A 105 -27.63 -28.83 -6.86
CA ASN A 105 -26.63 -27.79 -7.13
C ASN A 105 -27.15 -26.63 -7.96
N LEU A 106 -28.48 -26.52 -8.15
CA LEU A 106 -29.09 -25.46 -8.95
C LEU A 106 -29.11 -24.15 -8.17
N TRP A 107 -28.52 -23.11 -8.74
CA TRP A 107 -28.54 -21.75 -8.17
C TRP A 107 -29.93 -21.29 -7.76
N THR A 108 -30.92 -21.47 -8.65
CA THR A 108 -32.29 -21.01 -8.44
C THR A 108 -33.00 -21.61 -7.23
N LYS A 109 -32.48 -22.73 -6.72
CA LYS A 109 -33.04 -23.45 -5.56
C LYS A 109 -32.08 -23.50 -4.38
N SER A 110 -30.93 -22.80 -4.47
CA SER A 110 -29.88 -22.91 -3.46
C SER A 110 -30.13 -22.00 -2.25
N GLU A 111 -29.63 -22.47 -1.10
CA GLU A 111 -29.53 -21.64 0.12
C GLU A 111 -28.52 -20.48 -0.09
N ALA A 112 -27.49 -20.69 -0.93
CA ALA A 112 -26.56 -19.65 -1.33
C ALA A 112 -27.24 -18.47 -2.05
N LYS A 113 -28.31 -18.72 -2.84
CA LYS A 113 -29.12 -17.66 -3.42
C LYS A 113 -29.90 -16.92 -2.34
N GLN A 114 -30.50 -17.64 -1.39
CA GLN A 114 -31.20 -17.01 -0.25
C GLN A 114 -30.23 -16.16 0.57
N TRP A 115 -29.02 -16.68 0.84
CA TRP A 115 -27.96 -15.93 1.50
C TRP A 115 -27.68 -14.58 0.82
N CYS A 116 -27.66 -14.55 -0.52
CA CYS A 116 -27.46 -13.30 -1.28
C CYS A 116 -28.60 -12.31 -1.09
N ALA A 117 -29.86 -12.78 -0.98
CA ALA A 117 -31.02 -11.93 -0.71
C ALA A 117 -30.97 -11.35 0.71
N ASP A 118 -30.60 -12.16 1.69
CA ASP A 118 -30.45 -11.73 3.08
C ASP A 118 -29.29 -10.74 3.23
N PHE A 119 -28.19 -11.00 2.53
CA PHE A 119 -27.03 -10.10 2.46
C PHE A 119 -27.40 -8.72 1.85
N GLU A 120 -28.20 -8.67 0.78
CA GLU A 120 -28.68 -7.40 0.21
C GLU A 120 -29.36 -6.55 1.29
N ASN A 121 -30.26 -7.16 2.04
CA ASN A 121 -31.00 -6.47 3.10
C ASN A 121 -30.11 -6.04 4.27
N ALA A 122 -29.16 -6.89 4.67
CA ALA A 122 -28.28 -6.62 5.81
C ALA A 122 -27.23 -5.55 5.52
N VAL A 123 -26.67 -5.54 4.30
CA VAL A 123 -25.45 -4.79 3.97
C VAL A 123 -25.72 -3.59 3.06
N LEU A 124 -26.65 -3.72 2.10
CA LEU A 124 -26.80 -2.75 1.01
C LEU A 124 -28.08 -1.91 1.08
N ALA A 125 -29.11 -2.33 1.83
CA ALA A 125 -30.42 -1.68 1.84
C ALA A 125 -30.38 -0.20 2.28
N ASP A 126 -29.46 0.16 3.18
CA ASP A 126 -29.37 1.51 3.76
C ASP A 126 -28.47 2.46 2.96
N VAL A 127 -27.90 2.03 1.81
CA VAL A 127 -27.05 2.90 0.97
C VAL A 127 -27.92 3.87 0.19
N ALA A 128 -27.89 5.15 0.59
CA ALA A 128 -28.76 6.17 0.04
C ALA A 128 -28.49 6.42 -1.46
N GLY A 129 -29.51 6.18 -2.28
CA GLY A 129 -29.46 6.38 -3.74
C GLY A 129 -28.85 5.21 -4.51
N LEU A 130 -28.42 4.13 -3.87
CA LEU A 130 -28.04 2.90 -4.55
C LEU A 130 -29.27 2.21 -5.12
N LYS A 131 -29.22 1.85 -6.39
CA LYS A 131 -30.21 0.99 -7.03
C LYS A 131 -29.52 -0.27 -7.54
N ILE A 132 -29.88 -1.40 -6.97
CA ILE A 132 -29.39 -2.71 -7.41
C ILE A 132 -30.32 -3.21 -8.50
N LYS A 133 -29.74 -3.50 -9.67
CA LYS A 133 -30.52 -3.93 -10.84
C LYS A 133 -30.87 -5.41 -10.73
N GLU A 134 -32.09 -5.74 -11.07
CA GLU A 134 -32.49 -7.13 -11.32
C GLU A 134 -31.74 -7.67 -12.55
N THR A 135 -31.09 -8.80 -12.38
CA THR A 135 -30.29 -9.44 -13.43
C THR A 135 -30.98 -10.74 -13.88
N THR A 136 -31.21 -10.84 -15.18
CA THR A 136 -31.66 -12.09 -15.81
C THR A 136 -30.61 -12.50 -16.82
N LYS A 137 -29.96 -13.64 -16.61
CA LYS A 137 -28.85 -14.10 -17.43
C LYS A 137 -28.74 -15.62 -17.37
N SER A 138 -28.48 -16.26 -18.52
CA SER A 138 -27.99 -17.64 -18.54
C SER A 138 -26.58 -17.64 -19.14
N ASP A 139 -25.65 -18.27 -18.45
CA ASP A 139 -24.29 -18.38 -18.94
C ASP A 139 -24.17 -19.51 -19.95
N ALA A 140 -23.18 -19.40 -20.83
CA ALA A 140 -22.83 -20.46 -21.74
C ALA A 140 -22.19 -21.64 -20.99
N PHE A 141 -22.16 -22.80 -21.65
CA PHE A 141 -21.31 -23.90 -21.21
C PHE A 141 -19.87 -23.43 -21.07
N PHE A 142 -19.23 -23.77 -19.96
CA PHE A 142 -17.87 -23.38 -19.65
C PHE A 142 -17.05 -24.57 -19.16
N GLN A 143 -15.86 -24.73 -19.71
CA GLN A 143 -14.86 -25.68 -19.23
C GLN A 143 -13.73 -24.92 -18.57
N SER A 144 -13.34 -25.30 -17.37
CA SER A 144 -12.26 -24.62 -16.65
C SER A 144 -10.93 -24.79 -17.38
N PRO A 145 -10.22 -23.71 -17.70
CA PRO A 145 -8.89 -23.79 -18.29
C PRO A 145 -7.83 -24.29 -17.28
N ASP A 146 -8.09 -24.17 -16.00
CA ASP A 146 -7.17 -24.55 -14.92
C ASP A 146 -7.26 -26.03 -14.58
N ILE A 147 -8.48 -26.61 -14.69
CA ILE A 147 -8.76 -28.01 -14.43
C ILE A 147 -9.62 -28.55 -15.59
N VAL A 148 -8.98 -29.13 -16.57
CA VAL A 148 -9.58 -29.58 -17.86
C VAL A 148 -10.76 -30.53 -17.68
N THR A 149 -10.84 -31.23 -16.54
CA THR A 149 -11.91 -32.20 -16.26
C THR A 149 -13.17 -31.60 -15.64
N ILE A 150 -13.18 -30.31 -15.32
CA ILE A 150 -14.34 -29.65 -14.72
C ILE A 150 -15.09 -28.87 -15.76
N GLN A 151 -16.30 -29.31 -16.02
CA GLN A 151 -17.26 -28.70 -16.92
C GLN A 151 -18.45 -28.17 -16.11
N TYR A 152 -18.97 -27.01 -16.50
CA TYR A 152 -20.10 -26.35 -15.84
C TYR A 152 -21.30 -26.31 -16.80
N SER A 153 -22.48 -26.65 -16.29
CA SER A 153 -23.68 -26.75 -17.11
C SER A 153 -24.21 -25.39 -17.53
N LYS A 154 -24.68 -25.31 -18.78
CA LYS A 154 -25.32 -24.14 -19.37
C LYS A 154 -26.73 -23.90 -18.83
N GLN A 155 -27.50 -24.96 -18.66
CA GLN A 155 -28.97 -24.84 -18.47
C GLN A 155 -29.39 -24.39 -17.07
N GLU A 156 -28.54 -24.55 -16.10
CA GLU A 156 -28.86 -24.50 -14.69
C GLU A 156 -28.20 -23.32 -13.94
N ASN A 157 -27.51 -22.47 -14.70
CA ASN A 157 -26.74 -21.33 -14.20
C ASN A 157 -27.52 -20.01 -14.43
N LEU A 158 -28.83 -20.07 -14.24
CA LEU A 158 -29.76 -19.00 -14.56
C LEU A 158 -29.89 -18.01 -13.41
N LEU A 159 -29.55 -16.75 -13.69
CA LEU A 159 -30.07 -15.61 -12.90
C LEU A 159 -31.47 -15.25 -13.43
N ASN A 160 -32.43 -15.17 -12.54
CA ASN A 160 -33.79 -14.77 -12.87
C ASN A 160 -34.28 -13.69 -11.93
N LYS A 161 -34.06 -12.43 -12.33
CA LYS A 161 -34.32 -11.23 -11.54
C LYS A 161 -33.54 -11.21 -10.21
N ASP A 162 -32.38 -11.85 -10.21
CA ASP A 162 -31.50 -11.82 -9.04
C ASP A 162 -30.83 -10.44 -8.93
N LYS A 163 -30.82 -9.85 -7.77
CA LYS A 163 -30.14 -8.59 -7.51
C LYS A 163 -28.72 -8.82 -7.05
N VAL A 164 -28.53 -9.57 -5.97
CA VAL A 164 -27.22 -10.01 -5.50
C VAL A 164 -27.03 -11.49 -5.83
N PHE A 165 -25.86 -11.86 -6.31
CA PHE A 165 -25.57 -13.21 -6.78
C PHE A 165 -24.09 -13.56 -6.65
N PHE A 166 -23.73 -14.83 -6.74
CA PHE A 166 -22.37 -15.26 -6.94
C PHE A 166 -22.02 -15.27 -8.45
N LEU A 167 -20.78 -14.97 -8.78
CA LEU A 167 -20.33 -15.06 -10.17
C LEU A 167 -20.40 -16.52 -10.66
N SER A 168 -20.59 -16.68 -11.97
CA SER A 168 -20.42 -17.97 -12.64
C SER A 168 -18.95 -18.25 -12.92
N ALA A 169 -18.61 -19.50 -13.25
CA ALA A 169 -17.27 -19.89 -13.67
C ALA A 169 -16.83 -19.15 -14.94
N GLU A 170 -17.76 -18.93 -15.88
CA GLU A 170 -17.52 -18.15 -17.11
C GLU A 170 -17.18 -16.68 -16.80
N GLU A 171 -17.97 -16.05 -15.90
CA GLU A 171 -17.72 -14.67 -15.48
C GLU A 171 -16.39 -14.53 -14.74
N VAL A 172 -16.05 -15.48 -13.87
CA VAL A 172 -14.74 -15.50 -13.21
C VAL A 172 -13.60 -15.60 -14.21
N ALA A 173 -13.74 -16.46 -15.24
CA ALA A 173 -12.73 -16.56 -16.29
C ALA A 173 -12.65 -15.28 -17.15
N LYS A 174 -13.79 -14.64 -17.43
CA LYS A 174 -13.84 -13.37 -18.17
C LYS A 174 -13.16 -12.22 -17.41
N TYR A 175 -13.51 -12.04 -16.14
CA TYR A 175 -13.07 -10.85 -15.38
C TYR A 175 -11.77 -11.06 -14.61
N MET A 176 -11.41 -12.30 -14.33
CA MET A 176 -10.23 -12.68 -13.56
C MET A 176 -9.51 -13.86 -14.23
N PRO A 177 -8.94 -13.67 -15.44
CA PRO A 177 -8.32 -14.75 -16.22
C PRO A 177 -7.12 -15.38 -15.50
N GLU A 178 -6.40 -14.61 -14.69
CA GLU A 178 -5.22 -15.09 -13.99
C GLU A 178 -5.56 -15.61 -12.58
N LYS A 179 -4.93 -16.72 -12.16
CA LYS A 179 -5.16 -17.34 -10.83
C LYS A 179 -5.01 -16.37 -9.67
N ASN A 180 -3.96 -15.52 -9.71
CA ASN A 180 -3.69 -14.55 -8.67
C ASN A 180 -4.76 -13.46 -8.52
N GLN A 181 -5.57 -13.21 -9.57
CA GLN A 181 -6.69 -12.27 -9.54
C GLN A 181 -7.90 -12.84 -8.80
N ARG A 182 -8.02 -14.17 -8.75
CA ARG A 182 -9.14 -14.91 -8.14
C ARG A 182 -8.94 -15.15 -6.66
N ILE A 183 -7.69 -15.10 -6.17
CA ILE A 183 -7.40 -15.24 -4.75
C ILE A 183 -8.07 -14.10 -4.00
N ALA A 184 -8.89 -14.45 -3.01
CA ALA A 184 -9.58 -13.51 -2.17
C ALA A 184 -9.39 -13.85 -0.70
N TYR A 185 -9.52 -12.85 0.15
CA TYR A 185 -9.13 -12.93 1.55
C TYR A 185 -10.32 -12.66 2.46
N LEU A 186 -10.38 -13.37 3.57
CA LEU A 186 -11.33 -13.08 4.64
C LEU A 186 -11.03 -11.71 5.24
N HIS A 187 -12.08 -11.00 5.61
CA HIS A 187 -12.00 -9.67 6.22
C HIS A 187 -12.61 -9.65 7.63
N ASP A 188 -12.77 -10.79 8.26
CA ASP A 188 -13.13 -10.89 9.66
C ASP A 188 -11.90 -10.66 10.54
N GLY A 189 -12.06 -9.94 11.66
CA GLY A 189 -10.95 -9.47 12.50
C GLY A 189 -9.96 -10.56 12.98
N LYS A 190 -10.40 -11.84 13.04
CA LYS A 190 -9.55 -12.98 13.46
C LYS A 190 -8.78 -13.59 12.30
N ASN A 191 -9.32 -13.55 11.08
CA ASN A 191 -8.78 -14.20 9.89
C ASN A 191 -8.44 -13.20 8.80
N ALA A 192 -8.37 -11.92 9.12
CA ALA A 192 -8.04 -10.88 8.15
C ALA A 192 -6.76 -11.22 7.39
N GLY A 193 -6.88 -11.24 6.06
CA GLY A 193 -5.78 -11.59 5.17
C GLY A 193 -5.55 -13.10 4.96
N LYS A 194 -6.36 -14.00 5.53
CA LYS A 194 -6.34 -15.41 5.18
C LYS A 194 -7.06 -15.63 3.86
N ALA A 195 -6.38 -16.20 2.87
CA ALA A 195 -7.00 -16.62 1.63
C ALA A 195 -7.92 -17.83 1.89
N GLU A 196 -9.14 -17.79 1.32
CA GLU A 196 -10.10 -18.86 1.48
C GLU A 196 -10.76 -19.21 0.13
N SER A 197 -11.33 -20.41 0.03
CA SER A 197 -12.13 -20.83 -1.13
C SER A 197 -13.50 -20.19 -1.08
N TRP A 198 -14.09 -19.89 -2.23
CA TRP A 198 -15.38 -19.21 -2.33
C TRP A 198 -16.28 -19.79 -3.41
N TRP A 199 -17.59 -19.78 -3.14
CA TRP A 199 -18.60 -20.37 -4.00
C TRP A 199 -18.82 -19.59 -5.29
N LEU A 200 -19.15 -20.35 -6.35
CA LEU A 200 -19.70 -19.88 -7.61
C LEU A 200 -21.13 -20.38 -7.76
N ARG A 201 -21.95 -19.69 -8.58
CA ARG A 201 -23.32 -20.14 -8.85
C ARG A 201 -23.38 -21.28 -9.87
N SER A 202 -22.30 -21.58 -10.58
CA SER A 202 -22.28 -22.57 -11.66
C SER A 202 -22.39 -24.00 -11.11
N PRO A 203 -23.41 -24.77 -11.51
CA PRO A 203 -23.47 -26.20 -11.23
C PRO A 203 -22.43 -26.96 -12.05
N ARG A 204 -21.85 -28.00 -11.47
CA ARG A 204 -21.00 -28.92 -12.24
C ARG A 204 -21.87 -29.73 -13.21
N GLU A 205 -21.40 -29.86 -14.45
CA GLU A 205 -22.04 -30.75 -15.42
C GLU A 205 -21.96 -32.20 -14.98
N ASN A 206 -23.01 -32.98 -15.28
CA ASN A 206 -23.12 -34.40 -14.93
C ASN A 206 -22.99 -34.68 -13.40
N SER A 207 -23.41 -33.75 -12.58
CA SER A 207 -23.49 -33.89 -11.13
C SER A 207 -24.64 -33.04 -10.59
N ASN A 208 -25.41 -33.59 -9.69
CA ASN A 208 -26.48 -32.86 -8.99
C ASN A 208 -26.07 -32.43 -7.58
N VAL A 209 -24.87 -32.80 -7.12
CA VAL A 209 -24.40 -32.55 -5.77
C VAL A 209 -23.13 -31.70 -5.68
N CYS A 210 -22.65 -31.16 -6.81
CA CYS A 210 -21.45 -30.33 -6.83
C CYS A 210 -21.71 -28.98 -7.47
N ALA A 211 -21.35 -27.90 -6.78
CA ALA A 211 -21.31 -26.53 -7.30
C ALA A 211 -19.87 -26.08 -7.56
N GLY A 212 -19.73 -25.10 -8.43
CA GLY A 212 -18.45 -24.45 -8.72
C GLY A 212 -17.90 -23.69 -7.52
N ARG A 213 -16.57 -23.67 -7.41
CA ARG A 213 -15.86 -22.80 -6.48
C ARG A 213 -14.51 -22.35 -7.02
N VAL A 214 -14.01 -21.28 -6.48
CA VAL A 214 -12.59 -20.92 -6.60
C VAL A 214 -11.87 -21.40 -5.35
N PHE A 215 -10.76 -22.09 -5.52
CA PHE A 215 -9.90 -22.51 -4.42
C PHE A 215 -9.13 -21.34 -3.82
N SER A 216 -8.69 -21.44 -2.59
CA SER A 216 -7.90 -20.41 -1.90
C SER A 216 -6.61 -19.99 -2.63
N TYR A 217 -6.10 -20.83 -3.52
CA TYR A 217 -4.94 -20.57 -4.39
C TYR A 217 -5.31 -20.13 -5.83
N GLY A 218 -6.60 -19.87 -6.11
CA GLY A 218 -7.09 -19.21 -7.33
C GLY A 218 -7.52 -20.15 -8.46
N ASP A 219 -7.42 -21.47 -8.33
CA ASP A 219 -7.92 -22.40 -9.35
C ASP A 219 -9.44 -22.49 -9.33
N LEU A 220 -10.04 -22.60 -10.52
CA LEU A 220 -11.45 -22.95 -10.66
C LEU A 220 -11.65 -24.45 -10.38
N GLY A 221 -12.65 -24.76 -9.58
CA GLY A 221 -12.93 -26.12 -9.19
C GLY A 221 -14.38 -26.33 -8.76
N LYS A 222 -14.64 -27.41 -8.04
CA LYS A 222 -15.95 -27.77 -7.52
C LYS A 222 -15.85 -28.21 -6.08
N ASN A 223 -16.98 -28.17 -5.37
CA ASN A 223 -17.15 -28.84 -4.09
C ASN A 223 -18.55 -29.42 -3.98
N PHE A 224 -18.72 -30.36 -3.04
CA PHE A 224 -20.06 -30.81 -2.68
C PHE A 224 -20.86 -29.67 -2.07
N VAL A 225 -22.14 -29.58 -2.40
CA VAL A 225 -23.00 -28.46 -2.00
C VAL A 225 -23.16 -28.32 -0.48
N TYR A 226 -23.04 -29.44 0.25
CA TYR A 226 -23.09 -29.51 1.71
C TYR A 226 -21.76 -29.20 2.41
N GLU A 227 -20.69 -29.03 1.66
CA GLU A 227 -19.42 -28.55 2.18
C GLU A 227 -19.44 -27.02 2.33
N ILE A 228 -18.46 -26.50 3.04
CA ILE A 228 -18.39 -25.08 3.33
C ILE A 228 -17.34 -24.36 2.46
N SER A 229 -17.65 -23.14 2.08
CA SER A 229 -16.75 -22.16 1.46
C SER A 229 -17.23 -20.75 1.81
N ALA A 230 -16.39 -19.75 1.54
CA ALA A 230 -16.78 -18.37 1.76
C ALA A 230 -17.78 -17.89 0.69
N ALA A 231 -18.53 -16.84 1.01
CA ALA A 231 -19.36 -16.09 0.09
C ALA A 231 -18.57 -14.95 -0.55
N ARG A 232 -18.80 -14.71 -1.85
CA ARG A 232 -18.25 -13.54 -2.56
C ARG A 232 -19.33 -12.95 -3.45
N PRO A 233 -20.21 -12.09 -2.89
CA PRO A 233 -21.36 -11.55 -3.61
C PRO A 233 -20.95 -10.54 -4.67
N ALA A 234 -21.76 -10.49 -5.74
CA ALA A 234 -21.68 -9.54 -6.84
C ALA A 234 -23.07 -8.99 -7.16
N PHE A 235 -23.14 -7.79 -7.73
CA PHE A 235 -24.38 -7.18 -8.19
C PHE A 235 -24.13 -6.06 -9.20
N TRP A 236 -25.14 -5.78 -10.03
CA TRP A 236 -25.16 -4.60 -10.88
C TRP A 236 -25.73 -3.40 -10.14
N ALA A 237 -24.98 -2.32 -10.09
CA ALA A 237 -25.35 -1.09 -9.39
C ALA A 237 -25.59 0.06 -10.39
N ASP A 238 -26.76 0.72 -10.29
CA ASP A 238 -26.98 2.06 -10.80
C ASP A 238 -26.64 3.06 -9.70
N LEU A 239 -25.62 3.84 -9.93
CA LEU A 239 -25.10 4.84 -8.99
C LEU A 239 -25.60 6.26 -9.30
N SER A 240 -26.45 6.43 -10.30
CA SER A 240 -26.90 7.76 -10.79
C SER A 240 -27.59 8.61 -9.73
N SER A 241 -28.20 7.98 -8.74
CA SER A 241 -28.92 8.65 -7.64
C SER A 241 -28.08 8.81 -6.35
N ILE A 242 -26.81 8.42 -6.36
CA ILE A 242 -25.91 8.60 -5.21
C ILE A 242 -25.70 10.09 -4.95
N LYS A 243 -25.94 10.51 -3.70
CA LYS A 243 -25.87 11.92 -3.29
C LYS A 243 -24.49 12.40 -2.91
N SER A 244 -23.65 11.51 -2.43
CA SER A 244 -22.27 11.83 -2.02
C SER A 244 -21.29 10.78 -2.51
N ILE A 245 -20.24 11.23 -3.20
CA ILE A 245 -19.12 10.38 -3.60
C ILE A 245 -17.83 11.18 -3.46
N THR A 246 -16.87 10.61 -2.77
CA THR A 246 -15.51 11.14 -2.66
C THR A 246 -14.52 10.11 -3.20
N GLY A 247 -13.31 10.53 -3.53
CA GLY A 247 -12.34 9.60 -4.10
C GLY A 247 -10.90 9.97 -3.77
N THR A 248 -10.06 8.94 -3.73
CA THR A 248 -8.60 9.04 -3.59
C THR A 248 -7.91 8.05 -4.52
N GLU A 249 -6.63 8.23 -4.77
CA GLU A 249 -5.85 7.33 -5.64
C GLU A 249 -4.75 6.63 -4.83
N ASN A 250 -4.66 5.31 -4.97
CA ASN A 250 -3.58 4.53 -4.43
C ASN A 250 -2.94 3.63 -5.51
N LYS A 251 -1.66 3.86 -5.80
CA LYS A 251 -0.87 3.05 -6.77
C LYS A 251 -1.49 2.93 -8.17
N GLY A 252 -2.17 3.97 -8.63
CA GLY A 252 -2.84 4.02 -9.94
C GLY A 252 -4.24 3.42 -9.97
N ARG A 253 -4.77 2.96 -8.83
CA ARG A 253 -6.15 2.52 -8.65
C ARG A 253 -6.94 3.64 -7.99
N GLN A 254 -8.09 3.98 -8.54
CA GLN A 254 -9.01 4.92 -7.92
C GLN A 254 -9.84 4.19 -6.86
N ILE A 255 -10.05 4.86 -5.73
CA ILE A 255 -10.85 4.39 -4.61
C ILE A 255 -11.94 5.41 -4.35
N TRP A 256 -13.19 4.96 -4.32
CA TRP A 256 -14.37 5.77 -4.16
C TRP A 256 -15.09 5.45 -2.85
N PHE A 257 -15.58 6.46 -2.17
CA PHE A 257 -16.37 6.36 -0.96
C PHE A 257 -17.77 6.91 -1.24
N ILE A 258 -18.76 6.08 -1.08
CA ILE A 258 -20.16 6.36 -1.40
C ILE A 258 -20.93 6.75 -0.13
N ASP A 259 -21.84 7.71 -0.27
CA ASP A 259 -22.81 8.14 0.76
C ASP A 259 -22.18 8.53 2.11
N GLY A 260 -21.08 9.28 2.04
CA GLY A 260 -20.38 9.73 3.24
C GLY A 260 -19.60 8.63 3.96
N ALA A 261 -19.43 7.47 3.33
CA ALA A 261 -18.52 6.46 3.82
C ALA A 261 -17.15 7.12 4.06
N GLU A 262 -16.64 7.03 5.27
CA GLU A 262 -15.28 7.43 5.57
C GLU A 262 -14.35 6.28 5.23
N ASP A 263 -13.14 6.61 4.79
CA ASP A 263 -12.10 5.59 4.62
C ASP A 263 -11.90 4.87 5.97
N PRO A 264 -12.29 3.61 6.10
CA PRO A 264 -12.21 2.88 7.37
C PRO A 264 -10.79 2.68 7.84
N HIS A 265 -9.79 3.08 7.01
CA HIS A 265 -8.36 2.96 7.27
C HIS A 265 -8.00 1.69 8.05
N SER A 266 -8.14 0.54 7.42
CA SER A 266 -7.57 -0.69 7.97
C SER A 266 -6.05 -0.60 7.89
N TYR A 267 -5.41 -0.32 9.00
CA TYR A 267 -3.97 -0.15 9.07
C TYR A 267 -3.27 -1.49 9.22
N ALA A 268 -2.17 -1.65 8.48
CA ALA A 268 -1.24 -2.76 8.70
C ALA A 268 -0.65 -2.70 10.11
N GLU A 269 -0.10 -3.81 10.56
CA GLU A 269 0.58 -3.83 11.85
C GLU A 269 1.66 -2.74 11.91
N PRO A 270 1.67 -1.88 12.94
CA PRO A 270 2.60 -0.76 13.02
C PRO A 270 4.05 -1.22 13.14
N GLU A 271 4.94 -0.52 12.44
CA GLU A 271 6.39 -0.70 12.59
C GLU A 271 6.95 0.41 13.51
N TYR A 272 7.87 0.03 14.40
CA TYR A 272 8.44 0.93 15.39
C TYR A 272 9.96 1.05 15.22
N TYR A 273 10.45 2.29 15.23
CA TYR A 273 11.86 2.58 15.00
C TYR A 273 12.39 3.54 16.07
N TRP A 274 13.33 3.07 16.87
CA TRP A 274 14.06 3.97 17.78
C TRP A 274 15.17 4.70 17.04
N SER A 275 15.33 6.00 17.33
CA SER A 275 16.41 6.81 16.80
C SER A 275 17.78 6.27 17.24
N ASP A 276 18.83 6.62 16.45
CA ASP A 276 20.21 6.17 16.77
C ASP A 276 20.68 6.61 18.16
N ASP A 277 20.16 7.73 18.68
CA ASP A 277 20.47 8.25 20.01
C ASP A 277 19.52 7.72 21.10
N GLN A 278 18.59 6.84 20.73
CA GLN A 278 17.61 6.19 21.59
C GLN A 278 16.63 7.16 22.31
N LYS A 279 16.48 8.40 21.81
CA LYS A 279 15.63 9.41 22.45
C LYS A 279 14.22 9.47 21.91
N THR A 280 14.05 9.14 20.65
CA THR A 280 12.75 9.19 19.96
C THR A 280 12.40 7.83 19.39
N CYS A 281 11.13 7.47 19.50
CA CYS A 281 10.54 6.33 18.81
C CYS A 281 9.58 6.84 17.74
N THR A 282 9.73 6.32 16.53
CA THR A 282 8.84 6.59 15.42
C THR A 282 7.98 5.36 15.19
N ALA A 283 6.68 5.50 15.27
CA ALA A 283 5.72 4.52 14.81
C ALA A 283 5.25 4.87 13.41
N VAL A 284 5.14 3.87 12.54
CA VAL A 284 4.66 4.05 11.16
C VAL A 284 3.74 2.90 10.82
N THR A 285 2.58 3.23 10.28
CA THR A 285 1.71 2.25 9.64
C THR A 285 1.10 2.85 8.38
N SER A 286 0.56 2.01 7.51
CA SER A 286 -0.16 2.46 6.34
C SER A 286 -1.45 1.68 6.18
N CYS A 287 -2.50 2.38 5.76
CA CYS A 287 -3.75 1.72 5.41
C CYS A 287 -3.50 0.70 4.29
N VAL A 288 -3.91 -0.55 4.51
CA VAL A 288 -3.73 -1.63 3.54
C VAL A 288 -4.56 -1.40 2.27
N ILE A 289 -5.62 -0.61 2.39
CA ILE A 289 -6.58 -0.31 1.34
C ILE A 289 -6.13 0.90 0.53
N CYS A 290 -6.08 2.09 1.14
CA CYS A 290 -5.81 3.35 0.44
C CYS A 290 -4.33 3.76 0.47
N GLY A 291 -3.48 3.07 1.25
CA GLY A 291 -2.05 3.38 1.38
C GLY A 291 -1.75 4.65 2.17
N LYS A 292 -2.75 5.25 2.84
CA LYS A 292 -2.53 6.41 3.71
C LYS A 292 -1.59 6.04 4.83
N GLU A 293 -0.47 6.72 4.90
CA GLU A 293 0.54 6.51 5.94
C GLU A 293 0.21 7.40 7.16
N ILE A 294 0.24 6.79 8.32
CA ILE A 294 0.27 7.51 9.61
C ILE A 294 1.64 7.33 10.21
N THR A 295 2.21 8.42 10.68
CA THR A 295 3.51 8.42 11.35
C THR A 295 3.40 9.30 12.59
N GLU A 296 3.80 8.75 13.73
CA GLU A 296 3.93 9.51 14.97
C GLU A 296 5.35 9.36 15.53
N ASN A 297 5.91 10.49 15.94
CA ASN A 297 7.24 10.56 16.59
C ASN A 297 7.06 11.00 18.02
N VAL A 298 7.48 10.18 18.96
CA VAL A 298 7.41 10.51 20.39
C VAL A 298 8.78 10.49 21.02
N VAL A 299 8.99 11.39 21.98
CA VAL A 299 10.19 11.38 22.81
C VAL A 299 9.99 10.32 23.90
N GLY A 300 10.89 9.34 23.94
CA GLY A 300 10.85 8.30 24.95
C GLY A 300 11.20 8.84 26.34
N THR A 301 10.45 8.43 27.34
CA THR A 301 10.80 8.62 28.74
C THR A 301 11.79 7.55 29.17
N SER A 302 12.75 7.91 30.02
CA SER A 302 13.78 6.98 30.49
C SER A 302 13.70 6.81 32.01
N GLU A 303 13.73 5.56 32.43
CA GLU A 303 13.77 5.21 33.86
C GLU A 303 14.91 4.22 34.14
N ILE A 304 15.67 4.45 35.18
CA ILE A 304 16.74 3.54 35.60
C ILE A 304 16.14 2.41 36.45
N ILE A 305 15.97 1.23 35.84
CA ILE A 305 15.47 0.04 36.56
C ILE A 305 16.56 -0.53 37.48
N LYS A 306 17.81 -0.52 37.00
CA LYS A 306 18.96 -1.02 37.72
C LYS A 306 20.13 -0.06 37.58
N LYS A 307 20.65 0.46 38.68
CA LYS A 307 21.83 1.33 38.62
C LYS A 307 23.07 0.53 38.25
N ALA A 308 23.89 1.10 37.38
CA ALA A 308 25.21 0.55 37.07
C ALA A 308 26.15 0.70 38.30
N THR A 309 26.99 -0.29 38.54
CA THR A 309 28.07 -0.25 39.50
C THR A 309 29.41 -0.42 38.79
N GLU A 310 30.53 -0.30 39.47
CA GLU A 310 31.85 -0.58 38.90
C GLU A 310 31.99 -2.04 38.42
N LYS A 311 31.26 -2.97 39.06
CA LYS A 311 31.32 -4.42 38.72
C LYS A 311 30.20 -4.90 37.80
N THR A 312 29.04 -4.26 37.83
CA THR A 312 27.85 -4.71 37.07
C THR A 312 27.27 -3.60 36.21
N GLU A 313 26.80 -3.96 35.04
CA GLU A 313 26.01 -3.07 34.20
C GLU A 313 24.65 -2.77 34.82
N GLY A 314 24.17 -1.55 34.61
CA GLY A 314 22.80 -1.15 34.95
C GLY A 314 21.85 -1.43 33.80
N VAL A 315 20.56 -1.14 34.02
CA VAL A 315 19.51 -1.24 33.02
C VAL A 315 18.67 0.02 33.07
N CYS A 316 18.48 0.63 31.95
CA CYS A 316 17.53 1.72 31.74
C CYS A 316 16.37 1.23 30.87
N SER A 317 15.14 1.50 31.28
CA SER A 317 13.96 1.32 30.50
C SER A 317 13.70 2.60 29.72
N LEU A 318 13.47 2.46 28.42
CA LEU A 318 12.93 3.52 27.55
C LEU A 318 11.49 3.19 27.22
N THR A 319 10.58 4.11 27.48
CA THR A 319 9.15 3.96 27.21
C THR A 319 8.72 5.03 26.22
N ALA A 320 8.16 4.62 25.08
CA ALA A 320 7.55 5.50 24.10
C ALA A 320 6.03 5.28 24.11
N THR A 321 5.29 6.29 24.54
CA THR A 321 3.83 6.26 24.57
C THR A 321 3.30 7.17 23.46
N PHE A 322 2.51 6.59 22.58
CA PHE A 322 1.90 7.28 21.44
C PHE A 322 0.53 7.82 21.81
N THR A 323 0.13 8.92 21.17
CA THR A 323 -1.19 9.54 21.36
C THR A 323 -2.24 8.88 20.48
N ASN A 324 -1.86 8.43 19.29
CA ASN A 324 -2.73 7.70 18.40
C ASN A 324 -2.89 6.26 18.91
N LYS A 325 -4.15 5.86 19.17
CA LYS A 325 -4.51 4.53 19.72
C LYS A 325 -4.15 3.35 18.82
N ILE A 326 -3.86 3.60 17.53
CA ILE A 326 -3.38 2.58 16.61
C ILE A 326 -1.99 2.08 17.00
N PHE A 327 -1.20 2.93 17.65
CA PHE A 327 0.16 2.60 18.06
C PHE A 327 0.21 2.14 19.51
N GLN A 328 0.88 1.03 19.73
CA GLN A 328 1.09 0.47 21.06
C GLN A 328 2.32 1.10 21.72
N THR A 329 2.24 1.29 23.02
CA THR A 329 3.40 1.73 23.83
C THR A 329 4.58 0.78 23.62
N GLN A 330 5.73 1.33 23.30
CA GLN A 330 6.96 0.58 23.13
C GLN A 330 7.85 0.71 24.36
N VAL A 331 8.32 -0.41 24.88
CA VAL A 331 9.27 -0.47 25.99
C VAL A 331 10.54 -1.16 25.51
N LYS A 332 11.68 -0.53 25.76
CA LYS A 332 12.99 -1.07 25.42
C LYS A 332 13.94 -0.94 26.59
N HIS A 333 14.60 -2.04 26.91
CA HIS A 333 15.65 -2.05 27.91
C HIS A 333 17.01 -1.87 27.26
N ILE A 334 17.78 -0.90 27.76
CA ILE A 334 19.14 -0.66 27.27
C ILE A 334 20.12 -0.84 28.45
N PRO A 335 21.26 -1.51 28.23
CA PRO A 335 22.28 -1.64 29.26
C PRO A 335 22.92 -0.28 29.50
N LEU A 336 23.04 0.08 30.76
CA LEU A 336 23.86 1.18 31.22
C LEU A 336 25.27 0.64 31.48
N ALA A 337 26.24 1.24 30.82
CA ALA A 337 27.63 0.87 30.99
C ALA A 337 28.01 0.93 32.51
N LYS A 338 28.85 0.00 32.94
CA LYS A 338 29.45 0.00 34.26
C LYS A 338 30.02 1.38 34.59
N GLN A 339 29.92 1.77 35.85
CA GLN A 339 30.58 3.00 36.28
C GLN A 339 32.09 2.87 36.04
N PRO A 340 32.75 3.91 35.51
CA PRO A 340 34.18 3.84 35.29
C PRO A 340 34.91 3.61 36.62
N GLU A 341 35.77 2.60 36.65
CA GLU A 341 36.79 2.52 37.68
C GLU A 341 37.55 3.84 37.73
N LYS A 342 37.87 4.31 38.94
CA LYS A 342 38.66 5.53 39.17
C LYS A 342 39.91 5.51 38.24
N PRO A 343 40.20 6.56 37.48
CA PRO A 343 40.96 6.47 36.25
C PRO A 343 42.40 6.04 36.44
N THR A 344 42.72 4.83 35.95
CA THR A 344 44.07 4.53 35.47
C THR A 344 44.08 4.83 33.96
N SER A 345 44.84 5.82 33.60
CA SER A 345 44.91 6.36 32.22
C SER A 345 45.39 5.34 31.22
N LYS A 346 44.47 4.88 30.30
CA LYS A 346 44.90 4.25 29.03
C LYS A 346 44.86 5.26 27.88
N PRO A 347 45.81 5.26 26.94
CA PRO A 347 45.89 6.26 25.88
C PRO A 347 44.72 6.14 24.89
N LYS A 348 44.02 7.25 24.60
CA LYS A 348 42.98 7.33 23.58
C LYS A 348 43.51 6.94 22.22
N LYS A 349 43.00 5.84 21.64
CA LYS A 349 43.36 5.38 20.31
C LYS A 349 43.03 6.46 19.28
N ARG A 350 44.03 6.96 18.56
CA ARG A 350 43.89 8.04 17.58
C ARG A 350 43.18 7.49 16.33
N ILE A 351 41.99 8.08 15.97
CA ILE A 351 41.28 7.74 14.75
C ILE A 351 42.13 8.18 13.55
N VAL A 352 42.55 7.24 12.72
CA VAL A 352 43.41 7.52 11.57
C VAL A 352 42.68 7.24 10.24
N SER A 353 43.15 7.87 9.17
CA SER A 353 42.61 7.62 7.83
C SER A 353 42.89 6.14 7.45
N GLY A 354 41.92 5.52 6.74
CA GLY A 354 41.97 4.12 6.36
C GLY A 354 41.50 3.14 7.42
N ALA A 355 41.41 3.52 8.70
CA ALA A 355 40.95 2.65 9.74
C ALA A 355 39.49 2.22 9.51
N LYS A 356 39.18 0.95 9.84
CA LYS A 356 37.85 0.36 9.72
C LYS A 356 37.22 0.20 11.09
N TYR A 357 35.92 0.54 11.18
CA TYR A 357 35.13 0.42 12.39
C TYR A 357 33.82 -0.29 12.10
N THR A 358 33.44 -1.21 12.95
CA THR A 358 32.12 -1.86 12.87
C THR A 358 31.16 -1.12 13.79
N VAL A 359 30.09 -0.57 13.22
CA VAL A 359 29.06 0.14 13.96
C VAL A 359 27.71 -0.41 13.53
N ALA A 360 26.91 -0.83 14.50
CA ALA A 360 25.58 -1.41 14.29
C ALA A 360 25.54 -2.50 13.18
N GLY A 361 26.58 -3.35 13.13
CA GLY A 361 26.71 -4.45 12.16
C GLY A 361 27.13 -4.06 10.73
N SER A 362 27.40 -2.78 10.48
CA SER A 362 28.00 -2.30 9.23
C SER A 362 29.44 -1.89 9.43
N VAL A 363 30.29 -2.08 8.42
CA VAL A 363 31.71 -1.70 8.48
C VAL A 363 31.92 -0.40 7.71
N TYR A 364 32.53 0.56 8.41
CA TYR A 364 32.87 1.87 7.88
C TYR A 364 34.39 2.04 7.82
N LYS A 365 34.88 2.70 6.77
CA LYS A 365 36.31 3.08 6.61
C LYS A 365 36.41 4.60 6.75
N VAL A 366 37.32 5.05 7.59
CA VAL A 366 37.59 6.49 7.76
C VAL A 366 38.32 7.00 6.50
N LEU A 367 37.70 7.99 5.85
CA LEU A 367 38.32 8.66 4.69
C LEU A 367 39.15 9.85 5.11
N SER A 368 38.65 10.65 6.03
CA SER A 368 39.35 11.79 6.60
C SER A 368 38.95 12.02 8.05
N PRO A 369 39.83 11.86 9.03
CA PRO A 369 39.58 12.21 10.41
C PRO A 369 39.34 13.72 10.60
N LYS A 370 40.06 14.58 9.86
CA LYS A 370 39.94 16.04 9.92
C LYS A 370 38.57 16.50 9.39
N ALA A 371 38.16 16.00 8.21
CA ALA A 371 36.87 16.33 7.61
C ALA A 371 35.70 15.51 8.20
N LYS A 372 35.97 14.59 9.12
CA LYS A 372 35.00 13.66 9.75
C LYS A 372 34.14 12.95 8.68
N THR A 373 34.79 12.26 7.74
CA THR A 373 34.13 11.53 6.64
C THR A 373 34.51 10.07 6.60
N VAL A 374 33.52 9.23 6.25
CA VAL A 374 33.68 7.77 6.15
C VAL A 374 33.01 7.25 4.88
N SER A 375 33.42 6.04 4.47
CA SER A 375 32.71 5.21 3.50
C SER A 375 32.12 3.96 4.14
N VAL A 376 31.02 3.44 3.55
CA VAL A 376 30.48 2.11 3.87
C VAL A 376 31.28 1.08 3.10
N VAL A 377 31.90 0.13 3.81
CA VAL A 377 32.71 -0.97 3.24
C VAL A 377 31.92 -2.27 3.20
N LYS A 378 31.11 -2.53 4.23
CA LYS A 378 30.24 -3.71 4.30
C LYS A 378 28.93 -3.33 4.97
N ALA A 379 27.82 -3.60 4.30
CA ALA A 379 26.49 -3.37 4.85
C ALA A 379 26.09 -4.47 5.82
N LYS A 380 25.27 -4.10 6.82
CA LYS A 380 24.57 -5.06 7.69
C LYS A 380 23.64 -5.94 6.85
N ASN A 381 23.51 -7.20 7.24
CA ASN A 381 22.68 -8.18 6.55
C ASN A 381 21.21 -8.08 7.03
N VAL A 382 20.42 -7.22 6.37
CA VAL A 382 18.99 -6.96 6.67
C VAL A 382 18.19 -6.84 5.37
N LYS A 383 16.88 -7.03 5.40
CA LYS A 383 16.02 -6.95 4.21
C LYS A 383 15.95 -5.53 3.62
N SER A 384 15.88 -4.51 4.47
CA SER A 384 15.93 -3.10 4.08
C SER A 384 17.10 -2.40 4.79
N TYR A 385 18.02 -1.84 4.02
CA TYR A 385 19.25 -1.22 4.55
C TYR A 385 19.26 0.28 4.29
N ILE A 386 19.47 1.04 5.37
CA ILE A 386 19.62 2.50 5.32
C ILE A 386 21.12 2.82 5.45
N ILE A 387 21.71 3.42 4.41
CA ILE A 387 23.01 4.07 4.47
C ILE A 387 22.80 5.40 5.18
N SER A 388 23.03 5.41 6.48
CA SER A 388 22.83 6.60 7.33
C SER A 388 23.61 7.81 6.80
N SER A 389 23.12 9.01 7.06
CA SER A 389 23.83 10.23 6.68
C SER A 389 25.08 10.46 7.53
N THR A 390 25.07 9.97 8.75
CA THR A 390 26.16 10.08 9.73
C THR A 390 26.34 8.76 10.47
N VAL A 391 27.50 8.56 11.06
CA VAL A 391 27.78 7.45 11.97
C VAL A 391 28.67 7.94 13.11
N LYS A 392 28.38 7.47 14.32
CA LYS A 392 29.23 7.74 15.49
C LYS A 392 30.32 6.68 15.57
N ILE A 393 31.57 7.09 15.50
CA ILE A 393 32.74 6.24 15.70
C ILE A 393 33.43 6.74 16.96
N GLU A 394 33.49 5.89 17.97
CA GLU A 394 33.89 6.29 19.33
C GLU A 394 33.02 7.49 19.79
N SER A 395 33.63 8.59 20.20
CA SER A 395 32.92 9.81 20.65
C SER A 395 32.65 10.83 19.52
N LYS A 396 33.00 10.53 18.23
CA LYS A 396 32.94 11.52 17.14
C LYS A 396 31.95 11.13 16.07
N ILE A 397 31.18 12.11 15.56
CA ILE A 397 30.21 11.94 14.48
C ILE A 397 30.92 12.14 13.15
N PHE A 398 30.79 11.15 12.25
CA PHE A 398 31.33 11.17 10.90
C PHE A 398 30.21 11.23 9.86
N LYS A 399 30.38 12.00 8.79
CA LYS A 399 29.46 12.01 7.63
C LYS A 399 29.77 10.81 6.74
N VAL A 400 28.73 10.04 6.38
CA VAL A 400 28.86 8.96 5.42
C VAL A 400 28.76 9.55 4.02
N VAL A 401 29.90 9.61 3.30
CA VAL A 401 29.96 10.32 2.01
C VAL A 401 30.19 9.40 0.81
N GLN A 402 30.53 8.12 1.04
CA GLN A 402 30.87 7.17 -0.01
C GLN A 402 30.37 5.76 0.29
N VAL A 403 30.02 5.05 -0.77
CA VAL A 403 29.70 3.62 -0.73
C VAL A 403 30.75 2.90 -1.57
N GLU A 404 31.47 1.99 -0.96
CA GLU A 404 32.58 1.27 -1.59
C GLU A 404 32.11 0.19 -2.58
N ALA A 405 32.98 -0.27 -3.43
CA ALA A 405 32.74 -1.39 -4.33
C ALA A 405 32.36 -2.64 -3.52
N ASN A 406 31.36 -3.39 -3.99
CA ASN A 406 30.87 -4.64 -3.39
C ASN A 406 30.41 -4.53 -1.92
N SER A 407 30.19 -3.32 -1.41
CA SER A 407 29.79 -3.11 0.00
C SER A 407 28.44 -3.74 0.37
N LEU A 408 27.59 -4.04 -0.63
CA LEU A 408 26.31 -4.70 -0.48
C LEU A 408 26.31 -6.17 -0.93
N LYS A 409 27.48 -6.73 -1.31
CA LYS A 409 27.62 -8.11 -1.77
C LYS A 409 27.23 -9.09 -0.66
N ALA A 410 26.54 -10.17 -1.05
CA ALA A 410 26.08 -11.27 -0.16
C ALA A 410 25.16 -10.85 0.99
N ALA A 411 24.71 -9.62 1.08
CA ALA A 411 23.71 -9.20 2.04
C ALA A 411 22.28 -9.58 1.54
N LYS A 412 21.41 -9.99 2.47
CA LYS A 412 19.98 -10.27 2.20
C LYS A 412 19.19 -8.95 2.09
N ILE A 413 19.68 -8.00 1.25
CA ILE A 413 19.11 -6.65 1.13
C ILE A 413 18.28 -6.57 -0.15
N ASP A 414 16.98 -6.31 -0.05
CA ASP A 414 16.08 -6.08 -1.19
C ASP A 414 15.97 -4.58 -1.50
N ASN A 415 16.00 -3.73 -0.46
CA ASN A 415 15.82 -2.29 -0.58
C ASN A 415 17.00 -1.55 0.07
N VAL A 416 17.47 -0.48 -0.59
CA VAL A 416 18.52 0.40 -0.05
C VAL A 416 18.06 1.84 -0.08
N THR A 417 18.18 2.53 1.05
CA THR A 417 18.06 3.99 1.11
C THR A 417 19.44 4.61 1.22
N VAL A 418 19.79 5.52 0.32
CA VAL A 418 21.06 6.24 0.29
C VAL A 418 20.91 7.59 0.99
N GLY A 419 21.61 7.77 2.10
CA GLY A 419 21.53 8.94 2.98
C GLY A 419 21.99 10.25 2.32
N LYS A 420 21.52 11.38 2.87
CA LYS A 420 21.66 12.72 2.27
C LYS A 420 23.10 13.20 2.05
N ASN A 421 24.07 12.69 2.82
CA ASN A 421 25.47 13.12 2.74
C ASN A 421 26.31 12.33 1.72
N VAL A 422 25.77 11.23 1.15
CA VAL A 422 26.47 10.41 0.17
C VAL A 422 26.69 11.21 -1.12
N LYS A 423 27.96 11.28 -1.55
CA LYS A 423 28.40 11.95 -2.77
C LYS A 423 28.89 10.96 -3.82
N THR A 424 29.38 9.79 -3.40
CA THR A 424 30.02 8.81 -4.28
C THR A 424 29.44 7.42 -4.08
N LEU A 425 29.09 6.77 -5.19
CA LEU A 425 28.79 5.35 -5.28
C LEU A 425 29.85 4.73 -6.18
N LYS A 426 30.78 3.97 -5.62
CA LYS A 426 31.90 3.37 -6.37
C LYS A 426 31.43 2.35 -7.40
N LYS A 427 32.24 2.08 -8.43
CA LYS A 427 31.97 1.03 -9.40
C LYS A 427 31.62 -0.28 -8.66
N ASN A 428 30.57 -0.99 -9.11
CA ASN A 428 30.10 -2.23 -8.50
C ASN A 428 29.58 -2.11 -7.03
N ALA A 429 29.23 -0.93 -6.54
CA ALA A 429 28.73 -0.76 -5.17
C ALA A 429 27.53 -1.68 -4.85
N PHE A 430 26.67 -1.95 -5.82
CA PHE A 430 25.50 -2.82 -5.70
C PHE A 430 25.72 -4.23 -6.30
N ALA A 431 26.93 -4.57 -6.77
CA ALA A 431 27.19 -5.85 -7.40
C ALA A 431 27.02 -7.02 -6.42
N GLY A 432 26.52 -8.15 -6.94
CA GLY A 432 26.32 -9.37 -6.14
C GLY A 432 25.28 -9.26 -5.02
N SER A 433 24.48 -8.17 -4.97
CA SER A 433 23.40 -7.99 -4.01
C SER A 433 22.04 -8.41 -4.58
N LYS A 434 21.07 -8.65 -3.69
CA LYS A 434 19.67 -8.89 -4.06
C LYS A 434 18.85 -7.59 -4.27
N VAL A 435 19.48 -6.42 -4.12
CA VAL A 435 18.81 -5.10 -4.16
C VAL A 435 18.08 -4.89 -5.48
N ILE A 436 16.76 -4.70 -5.38
CA ILE A 436 15.89 -4.38 -6.52
C ILE A 436 15.46 -2.91 -6.53
N LYS A 437 15.37 -2.29 -5.34
CA LYS A 437 14.89 -0.91 -5.16
C LYS A 437 15.93 -0.07 -4.44
N VAL A 438 16.21 1.12 -4.98
CA VAL A 438 17.10 2.12 -4.36
C VAL A 438 16.33 3.42 -4.17
N VAL A 439 16.37 3.98 -2.97
CA VAL A 439 15.82 5.30 -2.64
C VAL A 439 16.98 6.26 -2.41
N LEU A 440 17.05 7.35 -3.17
CA LEU A 440 18.06 8.38 -3.05
C LEU A 440 17.54 9.56 -2.22
N LYS A 441 18.06 9.72 -0.99
CA LYS A 441 17.82 10.92 -0.17
C LYS A 441 18.94 11.99 -0.38
N THR A 442 19.93 11.71 -1.21
CA THR A 442 21.03 12.62 -1.55
C THR A 442 20.73 13.42 -2.83
N LYS A 443 21.10 14.70 -2.83
CA LYS A 443 21.11 15.58 -4.01
C LYS A 443 22.53 15.84 -4.54
N ASN A 444 23.52 15.15 -3.98
CA ASN A 444 24.95 15.47 -4.15
C ASN A 444 25.68 14.53 -5.13
N LEU A 445 24.99 13.63 -5.82
CA LEU A 445 25.61 12.72 -6.78
C LEU A 445 25.96 13.46 -8.08
N LYS A 446 27.17 13.24 -8.57
CA LYS A 446 27.67 13.73 -9.87
C LYS A 446 27.95 12.53 -10.80
N LYS A 447 27.87 12.74 -12.12
CA LYS A 447 28.08 11.70 -13.14
C LYS A 447 29.39 10.92 -12.95
N SER A 448 30.49 11.62 -12.68
CA SER A 448 31.82 11.01 -12.46
C SER A 448 31.88 10.11 -11.22
N GLN A 449 31.11 10.41 -10.20
CA GLN A 449 31.13 9.76 -8.88
C GLN A 449 30.24 8.52 -8.78
N ILE A 450 29.51 8.18 -9.85
CA ILE A 450 28.60 7.03 -9.88
C ILE A 450 28.85 6.10 -11.06
N LYS A 451 29.96 6.30 -11.79
CA LYS A 451 30.29 5.50 -12.98
C LYS A 451 30.38 4.01 -12.63
N GLY A 452 29.55 3.19 -13.29
CA GLY A 452 29.49 1.75 -13.09
C GLY A 452 28.96 1.30 -11.71
N CYS A 453 28.35 2.17 -10.90
CA CYS A 453 27.96 1.82 -9.53
C CYS A 453 26.94 0.67 -9.45
N MET A 454 26.11 0.50 -10.47
CA MET A 454 25.08 -0.54 -10.53
C MET A 454 25.45 -1.71 -11.44
N SER A 455 26.69 -1.77 -11.95
CA SER A 455 27.16 -2.93 -12.71
C SER A 455 27.10 -4.20 -11.84
N GLY A 456 26.67 -5.33 -12.43
CA GLY A 456 26.52 -6.60 -11.71
C GLY A 456 25.43 -6.62 -10.63
N SER A 457 24.52 -5.64 -10.60
CA SER A 457 23.42 -5.56 -9.61
C SER A 457 22.11 -6.09 -10.17
N LYS A 458 21.10 -6.29 -9.28
CA LYS A 458 19.70 -6.63 -9.61
C LYS A 458 18.76 -5.42 -9.56
N VAL A 459 19.27 -4.20 -9.39
CA VAL A 459 18.46 -2.98 -9.24
C VAL A 459 17.57 -2.77 -10.47
N LYS A 460 16.26 -2.59 -10.24
CA LYS A 460 15.24 -2.32 -11.27
C LYS A 460 14.74 -0.87 -11.21
N LYS A 461 14.53 -0.34 -9.99
CA LYS A 461 13.93 0.98 -9.77
C LYS A 461 14.79 1.83 -8.84
N VAL A 462 14.91 3.13 -9.17
CA VAL A 462 15.58 4.15 -8.35
C VAL A 462 14.61 5.29 -8.11
N TYR A 463 14.32 5.58 -6.85
CA TYR A 463 13.42 6.63 -6.42
C TYR A 463 14.21 7.83 -5.90
N VAL A 464 13.85 9.05 -6.31
CA VAL A 464 14.43 10.29 -5.81
C VAL A 464 13.52 10.88 -4.75
N LYS A 465 13.95 10.83 -3.49
CA LYS A 465 13.21 11.34 -2.32
C LYS A 465 14.14 12.23 -1.47
N VAL A 466 14.47 13.41 -1.99
CA VAL A 466 15.44 14.36 -1.38
C VAL A 466 14.78 15.46 -0.54
N GLY A 467 13.47 15.56 -0.56
CA GLY A 467 12.70 16.59 0.15
C GLY A 467 11.28 16.73 -0.40
N THR A 468 10.80 17.96 -0.54
CA THR A 468 9.46 18.28 -1.07
C THR A 468 9.26 17.77 -2.50
N LYS A 469 8.01 17.67 -2.95
CA LYS A 469 7.65 17.24 -4.33
C LYS A 469 8.41 18.07 -5.40
N ALA A 470 8.51 19.39 -5.20
CA ALA A 470 9.25 20.28 -6.10
C ALA A 470 10.76 19.97 -6.10
N GLN A 471 11.37 19.77 -4.94
CA GLN A 471 12.79 19.40 -4.82
C GLN A 471 13.07 18.04 -5.46
N ASN A 472 12.20 17.06 -5.25
CA ASN A 472 12.31 15.74 -5.86
C ASN A 472 12.26 15.85 -7.39
N LYS A 473 11.31 16.60 -7.95
CA LYS A 473 11.16 16.85 -9.39
C LYS A 473 12.41 17.51 -9.99
N LYS A 474 12.98 18.52 -9.32
CA LYS A 474 14.21 19.20 -9.75
C LYS A 474 15.41 18.26 -9.81
N VAL A 475 15.64 17.49 -8.73
CA VAL A 475 16.76 16.54 -8.65
C VAL A 475 16.56 15.37 -9.60
N LEU A 476 15.34 14.86 -9.74
CA LEU A 476 15.00 13.80 -10.69
C LEU A 476 15.32 14.23 -12.13
N LYS A 477 14.97 15.47 -12.55
CA LYS A 477 15.32 16.01 -13.87
C LYS A 477 16.83 15.99 -14.11
N SER A 478 17.62 16.36 -13.09
CA SER A 478 19.06 16.33 -13.14
C SER A 478 19.61 14.89 -13.23
N TYR A 479 19.10 14.00 -12.38
CA TYR A 479 19.59 12.61 -12.29
C TYR A 479 19.22 11.79 -13.53
N LYS A 480 18.10 12.00 -14.18
CA LYS A 480 17.74 11.36 -15.46
C LYS A 480 18.81 11.56 -16.54
N LYS A 481 19.59 12.65 -16.49
CA LYS A 481 20.66 12.92 -17.46
C LYS A 481 21.82 11.93 -17.38
N PHE A 482 22.09 11.34 -16.20
CA PHE A 482 23.23 10.45 -15.99
C PHE A 482 22.92 9.09 -15.32
N PHE A 483 21.68 8.84 -14.88
CA PHE A 483 21.24 7.49 -14.50
C PHE A 483 20.88 6.66 -15.74
N ARG A 484 21.83 6.52 -16.65
CA ARG A 484 21.70 5.74 -17.90
C ARG A 484 22.64 4.54 -17.85
N LYS A 485 22.31 3.44 -18.58
CA LYS A 485 23.13 2.21 -18.63
C LYS A 485 24.60 2.51 -18.92
N SER A 486 24.90 3.43 -19.85
CA SER A 486 26.26 3.84 -20.21
C SER A 486 27.04 4.50 -19.07
N VAL A 487 26.39 5.05 -18.07
CA VAL A 487 27.04 5.68 -16.92
C VAL A 487 27.06 4.76 -15.70
N ILE A 488 25.93 4.22 -15.30
CA ILE A 488 25.80 3.45 -14.05
C ILE A 488 25.98 1.95 -14.24
N GLY A 489 26.14 1.46 -15.46
CA GLY A 489 26.41 0.06 -15.80
C GLY A 489 25.16 -0.84 -15.84
N ARG A 490 23.95 -0.29 -15.64
CA ARG A 490 22.68 -1.04 -15.67
C ARG A 490 21.53 -0.17 -16.14
N LYS A 491 20.56 -0.75 -16.89
CA LYS A 491 19.29 -0.08 -17.20
C LYS A 491 18.39 -0.13 -15.96
N VAL A 492 17.97 1.04 -15.46
CA VAL A 492 17.07 1.19 -14.32
C VAL A 492 15.96 2.19 -14.65
N LYS A 493 14.78 2.02 -14.05
CA LYS A 493 13.73 3.06 -14.08
C LYS A 493 13.99 4.02 -12.94
N ILE A 494 14.27 5.30 -13.24
CA ILE A 494 14.43 6.36 -12.24
C ILE A 494 13.14 7.20 -12.19
N VAL A 495 12.57 7.31 -10.98
CA VAL A 495 11.29 7.95 -10.68
C VAL A 495 11.41 8.86 -9.46
#